data_1c5d2f75da548f2552ce9895e28e0775
#
_entry.id   1c5d2f75da548f2552ce9895e28e0775
#
_cell.length_a   1.000
_cell.length_b   1.000
_cell.length_c   1.000
_cell.angle_alpha   90.00
_cell.angle_beta   90.00
_cell.angle_gamma   90.00
#
_symmetry.space_group_name_H-M   'P 1'
#
loop_
_entity.id
_entity.type
_entity.pdbx_description
1 polymer ?
#
loop_
_entity_poly.entity_id
_entity_poly.type
_entity_poly.pdbx_seq_one_letter_code
_entity_poly.pdbx_strand_id
1 'polypeptide(L)'
;TLSTQEGYRTFVVPANVGGRFSVLTPVGLLPIVLAGFDIRAMLKGAAEQREALLKRGEENTAIQYAAMRNLLHSEYNKAVEILVTYSPKLVYLAEWWKQLYGESEGKDGKGIFPASVTNTADLHSMGQFIQEGSRVMFETVIKVEHAVRNVVIGSDEQNLDCLNYLAGQRVEHCNAMAQLGVKVAHIDGGVPQLELSIDKIDEYNLGAIFYFFEFACGVSAYVLGVNPFNQPGVEAYKKNMFALLRKPGFEAQTEEILKRI
;
A
#
# COMPACT_ATOMS: atom_id res chain seq x y z
N THR A 1 1.69 34.05 8.36
CA THR A 1 0.99 33.00 7.58
C THR A 1 -0.52 33.09 7.79
N LEU A 2 -1.32 32.51 6.89
CA LEU A 2 -2.78 32.48 6.99
C LEU A 2 -3.23 31.91 8.34
N SER A 3 -2.70 30.78 8.76
CA SER A 3 -3.04 30.14 10.05
C SER A 3 -2.85 31.08 11.24
N THR A 4 -1.80 31.90 11.22
CA THR A 4 -1.53 32.88 12.29
C THR A 4 -2.53 34.04 12.25
N GLN A 5 -2.86 34.53 11.05
CA GLN A 5 -3.82 35.61 10.85
C GLN A 5 -5.24 35.22 11.29
N GLU A 6 -5.66 34.00 10.94
CA GLU A 6 -6.99 33.47 11.23
C GLU A 6 -7.09 32.80 12.62
N GLY A 7 -5.99 32.74 13.38
CA GLY A 7 -5.98 32.12 14.71
C GLY A 7 -6.21 30.61 14.70
N TYR A 8 -5.92 29.92 13.61
CA TYR A 8 -6.10 28.47 13.53
C TYR A 8 -5.11 27.75 14.42
N ARG A 9 -5.58 26.69 15.06
CA ARG A 9 -4.70 25.81 15.83
C ARG A 9 -3.73 25.09 14.88
N THR A 10 -2.44 25.15 15.18
CA THR A 10 -1.40 24.55 14.36
C THR A 10 -0.72 23.41 15.09
N PHE A 11 -0.25 22.43 14.32
CA PHE A 11 0.51 21.29 14.80
C PHE A 11 1.81 21.19 14.02
N VAL A 12 2.88 20.78 14.69
CA VAL A 12 4.20 20.68 14.07
C VAL A 12 4.36 19.30 13.46
N VAL A 13 4.74 19.27 12.19
CA VAL A 13 5.24 18.06 11.51
C VAL A 13 6.75 18.19 11.40
N PRO A 14 7.55 17.20 11.82
CA PRO A 14 9.02 17.28 11.70
C PRO A 14 9.44 17.51 10.25
N ALA A 15 10.35 18.44 10.02
CA ALA A 15 10.77 18.84 8.67
C ALA A 15 11.45 17.73 7.87
N ASN A 16 11.98 16.72 8.55
CA ASN A 16 12.61 15.54 7.95
C ASN A 16 11.65 14.38 7.68
N VAL A 17 10.35 14.53 7.96
CA VAL A 17 9.33 13.54 7.63
C VAL A 17 8.64 13.94 6.34
N GLY A 18 8.90 13.19 5.26
CA GLY A 18 8.25 13.38 3.97
C GLY A 18 6.78 12.97 3.97
N GLY A 19 5.98 13.49 3.01
CA GLY A 19 4.54 13.27 2.96
C GLY A 19 4.09 11.82 3.06
N ARG A 20 4.73 10.92 2.31
CA ARG A 20 4.40 9.50 2.29
C ARG A 20 4.72 8.73 3.58
N PHE A 21 5.55 9.31 4.45
CA PHE A 21 5.90 8.80 5.78
C PHE A 21 5.14 9.53 6.90
N SER A 22 4.16 10.38 6.60
CA SER A 22 3.59 11.30 7.57
C SER A 22 2.25 10.87 8.16
N VAL A 23 1.73 9.70 7.81
CA VAL A 23 0.41 9.23 8.28
C VAL A 23 0.32 9.15 9.81
N LEU A 24 1.40 8.76 10.49
CA LEU A 24 1.49 8.69 11.95
C LEU A 24 1.91 10.02 12.61
N THR A 25 1.90 11.12 11.87
CA THR A 25 2.11 12.50 12.38
C THR A 25 0.78 13.26 12.43
N PRO A 26 0.74 14.51 12.91
CA PRO A 26 -0.47 15.31 12.87
C PRO A 26 -1.14 15.43 11.48
N VAL A 27 -0.41 15.22 10.39
CA VAL A 27 -0.96 15.21 9.01
C VAL A 27 -2.05 14.15 8.86
N GLY A 28 -1.82 12.93 9.31
CA GLY A 28 -2.81 11.85 9.27
C GLY A 28 -3.66 11.79 10.53
N LEU A 29 -3.06 11.97 11.71
CA LEU A 29 -3.76 11.76 12.97
C LEU A 29 -4.90 12.75 13.23
N LEU A 30 -4.76 14.01 12.77
CA LEU A 30 -5.81 15.03 12.97
C LEU A 30 -7.11 14.67 12.21
N PRO A 31 -7.09 14.42 10.90
CA PRO A 31 -8.31 14.00 10.20
C PRO A 31 -8.84 12.64 10.69
N ILE A 32 -8.00 11.70 11.07
CA ILE A 32 -8.40 10.40 11.58
C ILE A 32 -9.19 10.55 12.89
N VAL A 33 -8.70 11.35 13.85
CA VAL A 33 -9.41 11.56 15.11
C VAL A 33 -10.70 12.36 14.91
N LEU A 34 -10.71 13.33 14.00
CA LEU A 34 -11.92 14.08 13.66
C LEU A 34 -12.99 13.20 13.00
N ALA A 35 -12.58 12.15 12.29
CA ALA A 35 -13.48 11.14 11.75
C ALA A 35 -14.00 10.13 12.81
N GLY A 36 -13.57 10.26 14.06
CA GLY A 36 -14.04 9.44 15.17
C GLY A 36 -13.27 8.15 15.44
N PHE A 37 -12.12 7.96 14.81
CA PHE A 37 -11.28 6.78 15.01
C PHE A 37 -10.33 6.91 16.21
N ASP A 38 -9.94 5.78 16.80
CA ASP A 38 -9.05 5.75 17.96
C ASP A 38 -7.58 5.85 17.53
N ILE A 39 -7.06 7.08 17.48
CA ILE A 39 -5.64 7.33 17.16
C ILE A 39 -4.68 6.79 18.24
N ARG A 40 -5.14 6.54 19.48
CA ARG A 40 -4.30 5.99 20.53
C ARG A 40 -4.07 4.52 20.28
N ALA A 41 -5.11 3.77 19.89
CA ALA A 41 -4.99 2.39 19.46
C ALA A 41 -4.06 2.28 18.24
N MET A 42 -4.20 3.18 17.25
CA MET A 42 -3.34 3.23 16.06
C MET A 42 -1.87 3.46 16.43
N LEU A 43 -1.58 4.47 17.25
CA LEU A 43 -0.20 4.76 17.69
C LEU A 43 0.37 3.63 18.55
N LYS A 44 -0.45 2.95 19.36
CA LYS A 44 -0.04 1.77 20.13
C LYS A 44 0.41 0.65 19.18
N GLY A 45 -0.39 0.31 18.18
CA GLY A 45 -0.03 -0.72 17.19
C GLY A 45 1.28 -0.38 16.46
N ALA A 46 1.44 0.87 16.03
CA ALA A 46 2.67 1.34 15.41
C ALA A 46 3.89 1.26 16.35
N ALA A 47 3.72 1.64 17.63
CA ALA A 47 4.80 1.60 18.62
C ALA A 47 5.24 0.17 18.93
N GLU A 48 4.31 -0.76 19.13
CA GLU A 48 4.63 -2.17 19.39
C GLU A 48 5.29 -2.82 18.17
N GLN A 49 4.81 -2.51 16.96
CA GLN A 49 5.45 -2.96 15.74
C GLN A 49 6.87 -2.41 15.60
N ARG A 50 7.09 -1.14 15.95
CA ARG A 50 8.43 -0.53 15.97
C ARG A 50 9.37 -1.30 16.91
N GLU A 51 8.95 -1.58 18.14
CA GLU A 51 9.78 -2.31 19.10
C GLU A 51 10.13 -3.72 18.58
N ALA A 52 9.20 -4.40 17.89
CA ALA A 52 9.48 -5.68 17.27
C ALA A 52 10.50 -5.57 16.13
N LEU A 53 10.35 -4.57 15.24
CA LEU A 53 11.19 -4.39 14.05
C LEU A 53 12.56 -3.77 14.33
N LEU A 54 12.78 -3.14 15.49
CA LEU A 54 14.11 -2.67 15.91
C LEU A 54 15.00 -3.81 16.39
N LYS A 55 14.45 -4.97 16.68
CA LYS A 55 15.24 -6.16 16.99
C LYS A 55 15.92 -6.65 15.72
N ARG A 56 17.25 -6.71 15.75
CA ARG A 56 18.03 -7.23 14.64
C ARG A 56 18.02 -8.76 14.68
N GLY A 57 17.93 -9.40 13.53
CA GLY A 57 17.94 -10.86 13.41
C GLY A 57 17.18 -11.34 12.20
N GLU A 58 17.33 -12.62 11.92
CA GLU A 58 16.67 -13.29 10.80
C GLU A 58 15.14 -13.33 10.94
N GLU A 59 14.62 -13.23 12.17
CA GLU A 59 13.19 -13.22 12.47
C GLU A 59 12.51 -11.88 12.21
N ASN A 60 13.24 -10.83 11.80
CA ASN A 60 12.65 -9.53 11.51
C ASN A 60 11.85 -9.58 10.20
N THR A 61 10.54 -9.61 10.33
CA THR A 61 9.61 -9.79 9.20
C THR A 61 9.69 -8.69 8.14
N ALA A 62 10.01 -7.46 8.53
CA ALA A 62 10.18 -6.37 7.57
C ALA A 62 11.49 -6.49 6.79
N ILE A 63 12.55 -6.98 7.42
CA ILE A 63 13.81 -7.28 6.72
C ILE A 63 13.62 -8.49 5.79
N GLN A 64 12.91 -9.54 6.24
CA GLN A 64 12.58 -10.69 5.39
C GLN A 64 11.77 -10.26 4.17
N TYR A 65 10.73 -9.44 4.36
CA TYR A 65 9.91 -8.92 3.27
C TYR A 65 10.75 -8.09 2.29
N ALA A 66 11.55 -7.15 2.79
CA ALA A 66 12.43 -6.33 1.96
C ALA A 66 13.45 -7.19 1.18
N ALA A 67 14.04 -8.19 1.82
CA ALA A 67 14.99 -9.11 1.18
C ALA A 67 14.31 -9.94 0.09
N MET A 68 13.14 -10.52 0.38
CA MET A 68 12.42 -11.38 -0.56
C MET A 68 11.98 -10.61 -1.81
N ARG A 69 11.41 -9.40 -1.66
CA ARG A 69 10.99 -8.60 -2.83
C ARG A 69 12.19 -8.17 -3.68
N ASN A 70 13.33 -7.83 -3.08
CA ASN A 70 14.55 -7.53 -3.82
C ASN A 70 15.13 -8.77 -4.52
N LEU A 71 15.09 -9.94 -3.89
CA LEU A 71 15.49 -11.21 -4.49
C LEU A 71 14.61 -11.56 -5.69
N LEU A 72 13.28 -11.43 -5.56
CA LEU A 72 12.35 -11.63 -6.66
C LEU A 72 12.63 -10.70 -7.83
N HIS A 73 13.01 -9.46 -7.54
CA HIS A 73 13.36 -8.48 -8.56
C HIS A 73 14.69 -8.80 -9.25
N SER A 74 15.77 -9.03 -8.50
CA SER A 74 17.12 -9.17 -9.03
C SER A 74 17.36 -10.53 -9.70
N GLU A 75 16.91 -11.61 -9.07
CA GLU A 75 17.23 -12.98 -9.51
C GLU A 75 16.13 -13.59 -10.39
N TYR A 76 14.87 -13.14 -10.20
CA TYR A 76 13.72 -13.71 -10.91
C TYR A 76 13.05 -12.74 -11.89
N ASN A 77 13.65 -11.56 -12.12
CA ASN A 77 13.15 -10.52 -13.04
C ASN A 77 11.70 -10.10 -12.78
N LYS A 78 11.29 -10.07 -11.51
CA LYS A 78 9.97 -9.60 -11.10
C LYS A 78 10.00 -8.09 -10.91
N ALA A 79 9.64 -7.35 -11.95
CA ALA A 79 9.70 -5.88 -11.98
C ALA A 79 8.45 -5.20 -11.41
N VAL A 80 7.38 -5.96 -11.16
CA VAL A 80 6.09 -5.44 -10.67
C VAL A 80 5.70 -6.18 -9.41
N GLU A 81 5.40 -5.44 -8.35
CA GLU A 81 4.76 -5.96 -7.14
C GLU A 81 3.31 -5.53 -7.09
N ILE A 82 2.40 -6.48 -6.92
CA ILE A 82 0.98 -6.22 -6.82
C ILE A 82 0.55 -6.43 -5.35
N LEU A 83 0.17 -5.34 -4.67
CA LEU A 83 -0.46 -5.45 -3.35
C LEU A 83 -1.92 -5.89 -3.53
N VAL A 84 -2.25 -7.07 -3.03
CA VAL A 84 -3.57 -7.67 -3.16
C VAL A 84 -4.33 -7.56 -1.85
N THR A 85 -5.55 -7.03 -1.90
CA THR A 85 -6.46 -7.00 -0.76
C THR A 85 -7.76 -7.71 -1.13
N TYR A 86 -8.40 -8.36 -0.13
CA TYR A 86 -9.72 -8.98 -0.27
C TYR A 86 -10.78 -8.21 0.55
N SER A 87 -10.47 -6.97 0.92
CA SER A 87 -11.38 -6.08 1.63
C SER A 87 -11.40 -4.70 0.99
N PRO A 88 -12.55 -4.19 0.55
CA PRO A 88 -12.67 -2.83 0.01
C PRO A 88 -12.24 -1.74 1.00
N LYS A 89 -12.21 -2.04 2.30
CA LYS A 89 -11.74 -1.11 3.34
C LYS A 89 -10.25 -0.80 3.25
N LEU A 90 -9.47 -1.64 2.57
CA LEU A 90 -8.02 -1.49 2.43
C LEU A 90 -7.60 -0.82 1.10
N VAL A 91 -8.54 -0.39 0.26
CA VAL A 91 -8.24 0.28 -1.01
C VAL A 91 -7.30 1.46 -0.82
N TYR A 92 -7.59 2.36 0.11
CA TYR A 92 -6.75 3.54 0.33
C TYR A 92 -5.44 3.24 1.06
N LEU A 93 -5.35 2.13 1.80
CA LEU A 93 -4.08 1.62 2.29
C LEU A 93 -3.19 1.22 1.10
N ALA A 94 -3.77 0.55 0.10
CA ALA A 94 -3.04 0.16 -1.11
C ALA A 94 -2.61 1.38 -1.96
N GLU A 95 -3.44 2.44 -2.04
CA GLU A 95 -3.07 3.69 -2.70
C GLU A 95 -1.90 4.40 -1.99
N TRP A 96 -1.95 4.48 -0.65
CA TRP A 96 -0.84 4.98 0.14
C TRP A 96 0.43 4.13 -0.04
N TRP A 97 0.31 2.81 -0.04
CA TRP A 97 1.42 1.89 -0.24
C TRP A 97 2.10 2.10 -1.61
N LYS A 98 1.32 2.31 -2.67
CA LYS A 98 1.86 2.65 -4.00
C LYS A 98 2.68 3.93 -3.97
N GLN A 99 2.20 4.97 -3.31
CA GLN A 99 2.97 6.21 -3.14
C GLN A 99 4.23 5.96 -2.33
N LEU A 100 4.12 5.22 -1.21
CA LEU A 100 5.26 4.93 -0.35
C LEU A 100 6.40 4.28 -1.13
N TYR A 101 6.14 3.19 -1.83
CA TYR A 101 7.16 2.45 -2.57
C TYR A 101 7.56 3.17 -3.88
N GLY A 102 6.62 3.67 -4.64
CA GLY A 102 6.90 4.35 -5.90
C GLY A 102 7.81 5.56 -5.76
N GLU A 103 7.54 6.44 -4.81
CA GLU A 103 8.39 7.60 -4.56
C GLU A 103 9.69 7.27 -3.83
N SER A 104 9.73 6.20 -3.03
CA SER A 104 10.92 5.83 -2.26
C SER A 104 11.93 5.05 -3.08
N GLU A 105 11.49 4.15 -3.96
CA GLU A 105 12.35 3.24 -4.71
C GLU A 105 12.55 3.65 -6.18
N GLY A 106 11.56 4.29 -6.82
CA GLY A 106 11.60 4.64 -8.23
C GLY A 106 12.58 5.74 -8.57
N LYS A 107 13.90 5.46 -8.50
CA LYS A 107 15.00 6.42 -8.70
C LYS A 107 16.16 5.77 -9.43
N ASP A 108 16.94 6.58 -10.13
CA ASP A 108 18.17 6.14 -10.81
C ASP A 108 17.95 4.96 -11.78
N GLY A 109 16.78 4.88 -12.40
CA GLY A 109 16.39 3.77 -13.27
C GLY A 109 16.13 2.45 -12.55
N LYS A 110 15.99 2.48 -11.21
CA LYS A 110 15.75 1.32 -10.34
C LYS A 110 14.34 1.36 -9.76
N GLY A 111 13.99 0.33 -9.03
CA GLY A 111 12.76 0.20 -8.28
C GLY A 111 11.84 -0.90 -8.82
N ILE A 112 10.98 -1.41 -7.94
CA ILE A 112 9.93 -2.38 -8.25
C ILE A 112 8.65 -1.58 -8.44
N PHE A 113 7.96 -1.73 -9.58
CA PHE A 113 6.75 -0.96 -9.87
C PHE A 113 5.60 -1.39 -8.95
N PRO A 114 5.08 -0.50 -8.09
CA PRO A 114 4.01 -0.85 -7.18
C PRO A 114 2.65 -0.73 -7.86
N ALA A 115 1.93 -1.84 -7.93
CA ALA A 115 0.54 -1.91 -8.38
C ALA A 115 -0.36 -2.40 -7.24
N SER A 116 -1.68 -2.33 -7.40
CA SER A 116 -2.61 -2.91 -6.42
C SER A 116 -3.87 -3.41 -7.09
N VAL A 117 -4.49 -4.43 -6.49
CA VAL A 117 -5.80 -4.94 -6.87
C VAL A 117 -6.64 -5.20 -5.62
N THR A 118 -7.97 -5.06 -5.77
CA THR A 118 -8.94 -5.40 -4.72
C THR A 118 -9.80 -6.55 -5.22
N ASN A 119 -9.45 -7.73 -4.80
CA ASN A 119 -10.18 -8.95 -5.12
C ASN A 119 -11.44 -9.07 -4.22
N THR A 120 -12.52 -9.73 -4.66
CA THR A 120 -12.62 -10.50 -5.92
C THR A 120 -12.98 -9.64 -7.14
N ALA A 121 -13.29 -8.36 -6.96
CA ALA A 121 -13.72 -7.47 -8.05
C ALA A 121 -12.68 -7.40 -9.18
N ASP A 122 -11.42 -7.22 -8.84
CA ASP A 122 -10.34 -7.08 -9.82
C ASP A 122 -9.88 -8.40 -10.46
N LEU A 123 -10.39 -9.54 -10.03
CA LEU A 123 -10.26 -10.78 -10.80
C LEU A 123 -10.92 -10.68 -12.19
N HIS A 124 -11.97 -9.85 -12.31
CA HIS A 124 -12.68 -9.60 -13.56
C HIS A 124 -11.96 -8.58 -14.47
N SER A 125 -10.99 -7.85 -13.95
CA SER A 125 -10.20 -6.87 -14.71
C SER A 125 -8.76 -7.32 -14.94
N MET A 126 -8.09 -7.81 -13.92
CA MET A 126 -6.67 -8.14 -13.90
C MET A 126 -6.37 -9.64 -13.80
N GLY A 127 -7.36 -10.46 -13.38
CA GLY A 127 -7.13 -11.88 -13.09
C GLY A 127 -6.55 -12.66 -14.28
N GLN A 128 -7.05 -12.45 -15.49
CA GLN A 128 -6.53 -13.11 -16.69
C GLN A 128 -5.06 -12.75 -16.94
N PHE A 129 -4.69 -11.46 -16.80
CA PHE A 129 -3.32 -11.04 -17.03
C PHE A 129 -2.36 -11.56 -15.96
N ILE A 130 -2.79 -11.56 -14.69
CA ILE A 130 -1.99 -12.11 -13.60
C ILE A 130 -1.79 -13.60 -13.82
N GLN A 131 -2.84 -14.35 -14.19
CA GLN A 131 -2.79 -15.80 -14.36
C GLN A 131 -1.95 -16.24 -15.57
N GLU A 132 -2.06 -15.57 -16.74
CA GLU A 132 -1.47 -16.03 -18.01
C GLU A 132 -0.65 -14.98 -18.76
N GLY A 133 -0.58 -13.74 -18.26
CA GLY A 133 0.19 -12.66 -18.90
C GLY A 133 1.70 -12.79 -18.68
N SER A 134 2.43 -11.71 -18.86
CA SER A 134 3.88 -11.65 -18.65
C SER A 134 4.29 -12.01 -17.24
N ARG A 135 5.30 -12.87 -17.09
CA ARG A 135 5.78 -13.38 -15.78
C ARG A 135 6.69 -12.38 -15.03
N VAL A 136 6.45 -11.09 -15.19
CA VAL A 136 7.27 -10.01 -14.60
C VAL A 136 6.79 -9.55 -13.21
N MET A 137 5.77 -10.18 -12.66
CA MET A 137 5.13 -9.76 -11.41
C MET A 137 5.19 -10.81 -10.31
N PHE A 138 4.99 -10.36 -9.09
CA PHE A 138 4.69 -11.15 -7.90
C PHE A 138 3.62 -10.43 -7.08
N GLU A 139 2.99 -11.14 -6.18
CA GLU A 139 1.93 -10.60 -5.35
C GLU A 139 2.36 -10.53 -3.88
N THR A 140 1.92 -9.46 -3.21
CA THR A 140 1.94 -9.34 -1.74
C THR A 140 0.50 -9.24 -1.26
N VAL A 141 0.00 -10.29 -0.64
CA VAL A 141 -1.39 -10.41 -0.21
C VAL A 141 -1.54 -10.01 1.25
N ILE A 142 -2.43 -9.05 1.53
CA ILE A 142 -2.83 -8.75 2.90
C ILE A 142 -3.98 -9.68 3.29
N LYS A 143 -3.69 -10.63 4.15
CA LYS A 143 -4.67 -11.56 4.71
C LYS A 143 -5.24 -10.99 6.00
N VAL A 144 -6.56 -10.92 6.09
CA VAL A 144 -7.30 -10.53 7.30
C VAL A 144 -7.85 -11.82 7.94
N GLU A 145 -7.38 -12.14 9.15
CA GLU A 145 -7.72 -13.41 9.79
C GLU A 145 -9.16 -13.44 10.31
N HIS A 146 -9.64 -12.30 10.83
CA HIS A 146 -10.95 -12.22 11.45
C HIS A 146 -11.76 -11.03 10.94
N ALA A 147 -12.99 -11.30 10.52
CA ALA A 147 -13.95 -10.24 10.20
C ALA A 147 -14.48 -9.58 11.49
N VAL A 148 -14.64 -8.26 11.47
CA VAL A 148 -15.21 -7.50 12.60
C VAL A 148 -16.69 -7.83 12.81
N ARG A 149 -17.38 -8.23 11.74
CA ARG A 149 -18.80 -8.62 11.78
C ARG A 149 -19.00 -9.89 10.99
N ASN A 150 -19.84 -10.78 11.53
CA ASN A 150 -20.21 -12.02 10.87
C ASN A 150 -21.59 -11.88 10.20
N VAL A 151 -21.64 -12.27 8.94
CA VAL A 151 -22.90 -12.45 8.20
C VAL A 151 -22.95 -13.90 7.75
N VAL A 152 -24.02 -14.59 8.09
CA VAL A 152 -24.26 -15.98 7.69
C VAL A 152 -25.19 -15.99 6.48
N ILE A 153 -24.87 -16.80 5.49
CA ILE A 153 -25.65 -16.96 4.26
C ILE A 153 -26.89 -17.80 4.60
N GLY A 154 -28.06 -17.26 4.29
CA GLY A 154 -29.32 -17.98 4.41
C GLY A 154 -29.51 -19.03 3.33
N SER A 155 -30.51 -19.90 3.49
CA SER A 155 -31.00 -20.77 2.42
C SER A 155 -32.23 -20.16 1.75
N ASP A 156 -32.41 -20.42 0.45
CA ASP A 156 -33.63 -20.10 -0.29
C ASP A 156 -34.37 -21.39 -0.66
N GLU A 157 -35.71 -21.46 -0.39
CA GLU A 157 -36.49 -22.65 -0.65
C GLU A 157 -36.49 -23.07 -2.12
N GLN A 158 -36.44 -22.11 -3.04
CA GLN A 158 -36.48 -22.35 -4.49
C GLN A 158 -35.09 -22.62 -5.08
N ASN A 159 -34.03 -22.20 -4.38
CA ASN A 159 -32.63 -22.35 -4.83
C ASN A 159 -32.38 -21.93 -6.28
N LEU A 160 -33.04 -20.85 -6.73
CA LEU A 160 -32.96 -20.40 -8.13
C LEU A 160 -31.57 -19.96 -8.58
N ASP A 161 -30.78 -19.50 -7.67
CA ASP A 161 -29.38 -19.11 -7.89
C ASP A 161 -28.37 -20.26 -7.75
N CYS A 162 -28.84 -21.46 -7.35
CA CYS A 162 -28.04 -22.66 -7.08
C CYS A 162 -26.98 -22.46 -6.00
N LEU A 163 -27.17 -21.51 -5.07
CA LEU A 163 -26.16 -21.16 -4.04
C LEU A 163 -26.45 -21.77 -2.66
N ASN A 164 -27.49 -22.60 -2.50
CA ASN A 164 -27.79 -23.23 -1.21
C ASN A 164 -26.65 -24.12 -0.63
N TYR A 165 -25.68 -24.51 -1.44
CA TYR A 165 -24.47 -25.19 -0.94
C TYR A 165 -23.62 -24.29 -0.04
N LEU A 166 -23.83 -22.96 -0.08
CA LEU A 166 -23.19 -21.98 0.82
C LEU A 166 -24.01 -21.69 2.07
N ALA A 167 -25.25 -22.18 2.15
CA ALA A 167 -26.13 -21.92 3.29
C ALA A 167 -25.50 -22.37 4.61
N GLY A 168 -25.59 -21.54 5.63
CA GLY A 168 -24.94 -21.74 6.92
C GLY A 168 -23.47 -21.33 6.97
N GLN A 169 -22.83 -21.04 5.83
CA GLN A 169 -21.46 -20.52 5.80
C GLN A 169 -21.43 -19.03 6.13
N ARG A 170 -20.31 -18.57 6.69
CA ARG A 170 -20.06 -17.15 6.91
C ARG A 170 -19.51 -16.53 5.63
N VAL A 171 -19.91 -15.31 5.31
CA VAL A 171 -19.40 -14.57 4.12
C VAL A 171 -17.88 -14.46 4.17
N GLU A 172 -17.30 -14.25 5.34
CA GLU A 172 -15.82 -14.20 5.49
C GLU A 172 -15.16 -15.52 5.11
N HIS A 173 -15.80 -16.68 5.40
CA HIS A 173 -15.31 -17.99 4.99
C HIS A 173 -15.28 -18.12 3.47
N CYS A 174 -16.35 -17.72 2.80
CA CYS A 174 -16.40 -17.72 1.33
C CYS A 174 -15.30 -16.83 0.72
N ASN A 175 -15.06 -15.66 1.31
CA ASN A 175 -13.98 -14.76 0.88
C ASN A 175 -12.59 -15.39 1.11
N ALA A 176 -12.37 -16.06 2.24
CA ALA A 176 -11.12 -16.77 2.52
C ALA A 176 -10.89 -17.94 1.54
N MET A 177 -11.96 -18.67 1.16
CA MET A 177 -11.87 -19.73 0.14
C MET A 177 -11.57 -19.16 -1.25
N ALA A 178 -12.14 -18.02 -1.59
CA ALA A 178 -11.79 -17.30 -2.83
C ALA A 178 -10.31 -16.91 -2.84
N GLN A 179 -9.80 -16.33 -1.74
CA GLN A 179 -8.38 -15.99 -1.60
C GLN A 179 -7.48 -17.23 -1.76
N LEU A 180 -7.82 -18.34 -1.10
CA LEU A 180 -7.06 -19.58 -1.19
C LEU A 180 -7.07 -20.18 -2.59
N GLY A 181 -8.24 -20.18 -3.27
CA GLY A 181 -8.36 -20.68 -4.63
C GLY A 181 -7.52 -19.87 -5.63
N VAL A 182 -7.53 -18.54 -5.50
CA VAL A 182 -6.70 -17.65 -6.32
C VAL A 182 -5.22 -17.86 -6.02
N LYS A 183 -4.84 -17.98 -4.74
CA LYS A 183 -3.44 -18.25 -4.33
C LYS A 183 -2.89 -19.50 -5.02
N VAL A 184 -3.63 -20.61 -4.97
CA VAL A 184 -3.22 -21.86 -5.60
C VAL A 184 -3.05 -21.68 -7.12
N ALA A 185 -4.05 -21.07 -7.78
CA ALA A 185 -4.02 -20.86 -9.23
C ALA A 185 -2.85 -19.97 -9.68
N HIS A 186 -2.62 -18.85 -8.99
CA HIS A 186 -1.54 -17.92 -9.35
C HIS A 186 -0.15 -18.50 -9.11
N ILE A 187 0.05 -19.25 -7.99
CA ILE A 187 1.32 -19.94 -7.72
C ILE A 187 1.59 -21.00 -8.78
N ASP A 188 0.61 -21.83 -9.11
CA ASP A 188 0.73 -22.85 -10.17
C ASP A 188 0.99 -22.20 -11.54
N GLY A 189 0.45 -21.00 -11.77
CA GLY A 189 0.71 -20.16 -12.95
C GLY A 189 2.07 -19.48 -12.95
N GLY A 190 2.91 -19.66 -11.91
CA GLY A 190 4.26 -19.06 -11.82
C GLY A 190 4.30 -17.62 -11.35
N VAL A 191 3.27 -17.17 -10.61
CA VAL A 191 3.24 -15.89 -9.91
C VAL A 191 3.55 -16.10 -8.43
N PRO A 192 4.76 -15.73 -7.95
CA PRO A 192 5.09 -15.86 -6.54
C PRO A 192 4.19 -14.99 -5.66
N GLN A 193 3.83 -15.50 -4.49
CA GLN A 193 3.07 -14.76 -3.50
C GLN A 193 3.81 -14.64 -2.17
N LEU A 194 3.85 -13.42 -1.64
CA LEU A 194 4.16 -13.11 -0.25
C LEU A 194 2.83 -12.89 0.47
N GLU A 195 2.73 -13.27 1.73
CA GLU A 195 1.51 -13.09 2.52
C GLU A 195 1.83 -12.35 3.82
N LEU A 196 1.09 -11.29 4.08
CA LEU A 196 1.15 -10.51 5.32
C LEU A 196 -0.18 -10.65 6.03
N SER A 197 -0.19 -11.31 7.19
CA SER A 197 -1.42 -11.50 7.98
C SER A 197 -1.60 -10.39 9.00
N ILE A 198 -2.82 -9.87 9.09
CA ILE A 198 -3.28 -9.02 10.18
C ILE A 198 -4.48 -9.69 10.87
N ASP A 199 -4.61 -9.52 12.18
CA ASP A 199 -5.71 -10.13 12.93
C ASP A 199 -7.08 -9.67 12.41
N LYS A 200 -7.28 -8.35 12.34
CA LYS A 200 -8.53 -7.73 11.85
C LYS A 200 -8.25 -6.31 11.36
N ILE A 201 -9.23 -5.72 10.67
CA ILE A 201 -9.16 -4.32 10.24
C ILE A 201 -9.67 -3.45 11.38
N ASP A 202 -8.75 -2.94 12.18
CA ASP A 202 -8.98 -1.93 13.22
C ASP A 202 -7.80 -0.96 13.30
N GLU A 203 -7.92 0.08 14.13
CA GLU A 203 -6.93 1.14 14.24
C GLU A 203 -5.57 0.61 14.72
N TYR A 204 -5.56 -0.37 15.62
CA TYR A 204 -4.33 -0.97 16.14
C TYR A 204 -3.56 -1.69 15.01
N ASN A 205 -4.22 -2.58 14.28
CA ASN A 205 -3.58 -3.33 13.20
C ASN A 205 -3.21 -2.42 12.02
N LEU A 206 -4.00 -1.37 11.74
CA LEU A 206 -3.63 -0.37 10.73
C LEU A 206 -2.39 0.41 11.15
N GLY A 207 -2.26 0.79 12.41
CA GLY A 207 -1.05 1.42 12.93
C GLY A 207 0.18 0.53 12.79
N ALA A 208 0.05 -0.75 13.11
CA ALA A 208 1.12 -1.73 12.98
C ALA A 208 1.56 -1.91 11.51
N ILE A 209 0.62 -2.03 10.57
CA ILE A 209 0.93 -2.24 9.15
C ILE A 209 1.50 -0.97 8.49
N PHE A 210 1.09 0.23 8.91
CA PHE A 210 1.72 1.47 8.46
C PHE A 210 3.21 1.49 8.83
N TYR A 211 3.54 1.24 10.10
CA TYR A 211 4.92 1.24 10.55
C TYR A 211 5.74 0.12 9.89
N PHE A 212 5.14 -1.06 9.72
CA PHE A 212 5.76 -2.18 9.01
C PHE A 212 6.19 -1.80 7.60
N PHE A 213 5.30 -1.23 6.80
CA PHE A 213 5.62 -0.86 5.42
C PHE A 213 6.58 0.31 5.33
N GLU A 214 6.47 1.32 6.21
CA GLU A 214 7.43 2.42 6.27
C GLU A 214 8.86 1.92 6.55
N PHE A 215 9.01 1.02 7.51
CA PHE A 215 10.30 0.42 7.86
C PHE A 215 10.82 -0.48 6.74
N ALA A 216 10.00 -1.38 6.24
CA ALA A 216 10.36 -2.31 5.17
C ALA A 216 10.74 -1.57 3.86
N CYS A 217 10.03 -0.50 3.53
CA CYS A 217 10.33 0.35 2.38
C CYS A 217 11.69 1.02 2.52
N GLY A 218 12.02 1.55 3.72
CA GLY A 218 13.34 2.10 3.99
C GLY A 218 14.46 1.08 3.79
N VAL A 219 14.29 -0.12 4.35
CA VAL A 219 15.26 -1.22 4.19
C VAL A 219 15.40 -1.62 2.72
N SER A 220 14.29 -1.82 2.03
CA SER A 220 14.26 -2.25 0.62
C SER A 220 14.95 -1.24 -0.30
N ALA A 221 14.67 0.06 -0.12
CA ALA A 221 15.31 1.12 -0.91
C ALA A 221 16.82 1.17 -0.69
N TYR A 222 17.30 0.94 0.55
CA TYR A 222 18.74 0.84 0.80
C TYR A 222 19.37 -0.40 0.16
N VAL A 223 18.67 -1.53 0.11
CA VAL A 223 19.13 -2.71 -0.63
C VAL A 223 19.24 -2.41 -2.12
N LEU A 224 18.28 -1.67 -2.70
CA LEU A 224 18.33 -1.19 -4.08
C LEU A 224 19.44 -0.13 -4.31
N GLY A 225 20.03 0.40 -3.26
CA GLY A 225 21.06 1.44 -3.33
C GLY A 225 20.51 2.82 -3.70
N VAL A 226 19.31 3.17 -3.25
CA VAL A 226 18.68 4.48 -3.45
C VAL A 226 18.29 5.11 -2.10
N ASN A 227 18.18 6.45 -2.08
CA ASN A 227 17.70 7.14 -0.88
C ASN A 227 16.16 7.10 -0.79
N PRO A 228 15.57 6.44 0.24
CA PRO A 228 14.11 6.34 0.37
C PRO A 228 13.42 7.66 0.73
N PHE A 229 14.12 8.68 1.21
CA PHE A 229 13.53 9.85 1.86
C PHE A 229 13.45 11.10 0.98
N ASN A 230 13.98 11.09 -0.24
CA ASN A 230 13.86 12.16 -1.22
C ASN A 230 13.01 11.74 -2.43
N GLN A 231 12.63 12.70 -3.28
CA GLN A 231 11.85 12.46 -4.50
C GLN A 231 12.23 13.48 -5.61
N PRO A 232 13.46 13.42 -6.14
CA PRO A 232 13.93 14.43 -7.10
C PRO A 232 13.14 14.42 -8.42
N GLY A 233 12.63 13.29 -8.85
CA GLY A 233 11.91 13.13 -10.11
C GLY A 233 10.65 13.98 -10.23
N VAL A 234 9.95 14.25 -9.12
CA VAL A 234 8.69 15.02 -9.13
C VAL A 234 8.94 16.52 -9.35
N GLU A 235 10.15 17.02 -9.17
CA GLU A 235 10.47 18.44 -9.34
C GLU A 235 10.44 18.88 -10.83
N ALA A 236 10.74 17.98 -11.74
CA ALA A 236 10.76 18.29 -13.17
C ALA A 236 9.35 18.71 -13.68
N TYR A 237 8.33 17.89 -13.44
CA TYR A 237 6.98 18.22 -13.90
C TYR A 237 6.35 19.38 -13.12
N LYS A 238 6.70 19.58 -11.84
CA LYS A 238 6.26 20.76 -11.08
C LYS A 238 6.79 22.05 -11.69
N LYS A 239 8.09 22.10 -12.06
CA LYS A 239 8.69 23.24 -12.75
C LYS A 239 8.01 23.48 -14.08
N ASN A 240 7.73 22.44 -14.86
CA ASN A 240 7.02 22.55 -16.12
C ASN A 240 5.60 23.10 -15.93
N MET A 241 4.86 22.62 -14.92
CA MET A 241 3.54 23.17 -14.59
C MET A 241 3.60 24.64 -14.22
N PHE A 242 4.56 25.06 -13.38
CA PHE A 242 4.74 26.46 -13.01
C PHE A 242 5.04 27.34 -14.23
N ALA A 243 5.88 26.85 -15.13
CA ALA A 243 6.19 27.54 -16.38
C ALA A 243 4.94 27.67 -17.28
N LEU A 244 4.20 26.60 -17.52
CA LEU A 244 2.99 26.60 -18.33
C LEU A 244 1.87 27.46 -17.74
N LEU A 245 1.76 27.52 -16.41
CA LEU A 245 0.84 28.40 -15.69
C LEU A 245 1.35 29.86 -15.60
N ARG A 246 2.49 30.18 -16.19
CA ARG A 246 3.12 31.50 -16.17
C ARG A 246 3.29 32.05 -14.75
N LYS A 247 3.70 31.20 -13.83
CA LYS A 247 3.98 31.60 -12.46
C LYS A 247 5.09 32.66 -12.45
N PRO A 248 4.94 33.77 -11.70
CA PRO A 248 5.99 34.79 -11.57
C PRO A 248 7.34 34.15 -11.16
N GLY A 249 8.42 34.51 -11.86
CA GLY A 249 9.76 33.98 -11.68
C GLY A 249 10.06 32.72 -12.52
N PHE A 250 9.15 32.34 -13.44
CA PHE A 250 9.34 31.20 -14.36
C PHE A 250 9.30 31.63 -15.84
N GLU A 251 9.52 32.90 -16.15
CA GLU A 251 9.38 33.47 -17.49
C GLU A 251 10.28 32.77 -18.51
N ALA A 252 11.56 32.58 -18.19
CA ALA A 252 12.53 31.93 -19.09
C ALA A 252 12.14 30.45 -19.35
N GLN A 253 11.72 29.72 -18.31
CA GLN A 253 11.26 28.34 -18.44
C GLN A 253 9.96 28.25 -19.26
N THR A 254 9.08 29.27 -19.16
CA THR A 254 7.86 29.38 -19.99
C THR A 254 8.21 29.48 -21.46
N GLU A 255 9.15 30.36 -21.81
CA GLU A 255 9.59 30.51 -23.21
C GLU A 255 10.26 29.22 -23.73
N GLU A 256 11.06 28.58 -22.93
CA GLU A 256 11.71 27.32 -23.29
C GLU A 256 10.71 26.19 -23.54
N ILE A 257 9.76 26.00 -22.65
CA ILE A 257 8.79 24.90 -22.75
C ILE A 257 7.83 25.11 -23.91
N LEU A 258 7.42 26.36 -24.19
CA LEU A 258 6.55 26.69 -25.33
C LEU A 258 7.20 26.43 -26.71
N LYS A 259 8.54 26.38 -26.79
CA LYS A 259 9.26 25.99 -28.02
C LYS A 259 9.24 24.47 -28.25
N ARG A 260 8.85 23.68 -27.26
CA ARG A 260 8.89 22.21 -27.29
C ARG A 260 7.54 21.57 -27.54
N ILE A 261 6.48 22.33 -27.47
CA ILE A 261 5.08 21.94 -27.70
C ILE A 261 4.46 22.73 -28.82
#